data_ef07de5987d27472547164495bac5acb
#
_entry.id   ef07de5987d27472547164495bac5acb
#
_cell.length_a   1.000
_cell.length_b   1.000
_cell.length_c   1.000
_cell.angle_alpha   90.00
_cell.angle_beta   90.00
_cell.angle_gamma   90.00
#
_symmetry.space_group_name_H-M   'P 1'
#
loop_
_entity.id
_entity.type
_entity.pdbx_description
1 polymer ?
#
loop_
_entity_poly.entity_id
_entity_poly.type
_entity_poly.pdbx_seq_one_letter_code
_entity_poly.pdbx_strand_id
1 'polypeptide(L)'
;TNFGIRKKIFDLGDFTASEGDGTGGDDFRKVVRRVLDDQKKLIVMGGTGRISYQSCLAMGDVFGADRYLAINVDSRLAPCSGASQEKGPSFRNLLEDQKLVPGYFYEIAFQPYFCPPAGFRYLQNKGAKLVSLEQIRSRETADLELRELIRQEFIHHSSSMSIFFNFSMNALRSSDAPGVTNSSPFGLRAGEFLTLVQFSAKLVNTRM
;
A
#
# COMPACT_ATOMS: atom_id res chain seq x y z
N THR A 1 12.32 -24.56 -17.34
CA THR A 1 12.60 -23.12 -17.26
C THR A 1 13.21 -22.82 -15.90
N ASN A 2 14.55 -22.69 -15.87
CA ASN A 2 15.28 -22.28 -14.68
C ASN A 2 14.94 -20.82 -14.37
N PHE A 3 14.04 -20.57 -13.43
CA PHE A 3 13.96 -19.29 -12.74
C PHE A 3 15.20 -19.17 -11.85
N GLY A 4 16.31 -18.76 -12.44
CA GLY A 4 17.51 -18.47 -11.71
C GLY A 4 17.29 -17.24 -10.82
N ILE A 5 16.76 -17.43 -9.62
CA ILE A 5 16.73 -16.40 -8.60
C ILE A 5 18.18 -16.14 -8.20
N ARG A 6 18.81 -15.17 -8.86
CA ARG A 6 20.16 -14.70 -8.49
C ARG A 6 20.17 -13.85 -7.20
N LYS A 7 18.98 -13.58 -6.62
CA LYS A 7 18.84 -12.77 -5.40
C LYS A 7 18.75 -13.69 -4.19
N LYS A 8 19.51 -13.36 -3.16
CA LYS A 8 19.40 -14.03 -1.86
C LYS A 8 18.15 -13.49 -1.15
N ILE A 9 17.32 -14.38 -0.65
CA ILE A 9 16.16 -14.06 0.19
C ILE A 9 16.52 -14.52 1.60
N PHE A 10 16.29 -13.64 2.58
CA PHE A 10 16.49 -13.92 3.99
C PHE A 10 15.14 -13.80 4.69
N ASP A 11 14.79 -14.81 5.46
CA ASP A 11 13.67 -14.78 6.37
C ASP A 11 14.15 -14.15 7.69
N LEU A 12 13.48 -13.08 8.12
CA LEU A 12 13.78 -12.39 9.38
C LEU A 12 12.95 -12.91 10.55
N GLY A 13 12.09 -13.91 10.31
CA GLY A 13 11.20 -14.49 11.29
C GLY A 13 9.93 -13.68 11.52
N ASP A 14 9.17 -14.10 12.53
CA ASP A 14 7.88 -13.51 12.88
C ASP A 14 8.06 -12.35 13.86
N PHE A 15 7.25 -11.32 13.66
CA PHE A 15 7.19 -10.16 14.53
C PHE A 15 5.84 -10.14 15.27
N THR A 16 5.86 -10.28 16.57
CA THR A 16 4.65 -10.21 17.40
C THR A 16 4.41 -8.75 17.82
N ALA A 17 3.38 -8.12 17.28
CA ALA A 17 2.93 -6.84 17.80
C ALA A 17 2.17 -7.06 19.11
N SER A 18 2.74 -6.67 20.24
CA SER A 18 2.02 -6.69 21.51
C SER A 18 0.85 -5.71 21.48
N GLU A 19 -0.34 -6.21 21.78
CA GLU A 19 -1.54 -5.39 21.93
C GLU A 19 -1.49 -4.71 23.32
N GLY A 20 -0.99 -3.53 23.45
CA GLY A 20 -1.22 -2.85 24.72
C GLY A 20 -0.35 -1.64 25.06
N ASP A 21 0.92 -1.67 24.74
CA ASP A 21 1.85 -0.65 25.22
C ASP A 21 2.52 0.22 24.14
N GLY A 22 2.17 0.00 22.88
CA GLY A 22 2.76 0.75 21.77
C GLY A 22 4.20 0.34 21.40
N THR A 23 4.90 -0.40 22.24
CA THR A 23 6.33 -0.72 22.08
C THR A 23 6.59 -1.68 20.94
N GLY A 24 5.70 -2.65 20.68
CA GLY A 24 5.85 -3.59 19.56
C GLY A 24 5.87 -2.92 18.18
N GLY A 25 5.17 -1.77 18.03
CA GLY A 25 5.21 -0.99 16.80
C GLY A 25 6.55 -0.29 16.58
N ASP A 26 7.16 0.21 17.65
CA ASP A 26 8.45 0.90 17.59
C ASP A 26 9.60 -0.06 17.29
N ASP A 27 9.56 -1.27 17.83
CA ASP A 27 10.57 -2.29 17.54
C ASP A 27 10.46 -2.79 16.10
N PHE A 28 9.25 -3.02 15.60
CA PHE A 28 9.03 -3.30 14.19
C PHE A 28 9.59 -2.18 13.29
N ARG A 29 9.30 -0.92 13.61
CA ARG A 29 9.82 0.24 12.87
C ARG A 29 11.36 0.28 12.86
N LYS A 30 12.03 -0.04 13.98
CA LYS A 30 13.49 -0.13 14.05
C LYS A 30 14.05 -1.19 13.10
N VAL A 31 13.43 -2.38 13.06
CA VAL A 31 13.83 -3.45 12.13
C VAL A 31 13.65 -3.00 10.69
N VAL A 32 12.49 -2.45 10.33
CA VAL A 32 12.23 -1.93 8.96
C VAL A 32 13.27 -0.88 8.59
N ARG A 33 13.52 0.11 9.46
CA ARG A 33 14.54 1.14 9.22
C ARG A 33 15.90 0.52 8.95
N ARG A 34 16.35 -0.42 9.76
CA ARG A 34 17.65 -1.08 9.58
C ARG A 34 17.78 -1.74 8.21
N VAL A 35 16.73 -2.45 7.76
CA VAL A 35 16.73 -3.11 6.44
C VAL A 35 16.78 -2.07 5.30
N LEU A 36 16.05 -0.96 5.46
CA LEU A 36 16.04 0.12 4.47
C LEU A 36 17.37 0.89 4.43
N ASP A 37 17.99 1.17 5.58
CA ASP A 37 19.32 1.81 5.69
C ASP A 37 20.39 0.95 4.99
N ASP A 38 20.29 -0.38 5.11
CA ASP A 38 21.16 -1.32 4.41
C ASP A 38 20.83 -1.45 2.91
N GLN A 39 19.96 -0.58 2.37
CA GLN A 39 19.57 -0.55 0.95
C GLN A 39 18.92 -1.86 0.46
N LYS A 40 18.31 -2.64 1.35
CA LYS A 40 17.62 -3.88 1.01
C LYS A 40 16.15 -3.61 0.69
N LYS A 41 15.52 -4.56 -0.01
CA LYS A 41 14.08 -4.60 -0.20
C LYS A 41 13.47 -5.46 0.90
N LEU A 42 12.34 -5.02 1.44
CA LEU A 42 11.63 -5.74 2.49
C LEU A 42 10.25 -6.15 2.00
N ILE A 43 9.85 -7.36 2.32
CA ILE A 43 8.48 -7.85 2.15
C ILE A 43 7.95 -8.18 3.54
N VAL A 44 6.85 -7.57 3.91
CA VAL A 44 6.12 -7.87 5.16
C VAL A 44 4.81 -8.55 4.81
N MET A 45 4.55 -9.67 5.45
CA MET A 45 3.33 -10.44 5.24
C MET A 45 2.51 -10.49 6.53
N GLY A 46 1.22 -10.21 6.39
CA GLY A 46 0.27 -10.27 7.51
C GLY A 46 0.10 -8.94 8.24
N GLY A 47 -0.68 -9.01 9.31
CA GLY A 47 -0.93 -7.89 10.19
C GLY A 47 -2.12 -7.02 9.84
N THR A 48 -2.22 -5.91 10.52
CA THR A 48 -3.28 -4.91 10.40
C THR A 48 -2.75 -3.64 9.73
N GLY A 49 -3.62 -2.66 9.47
CA GLY A 49 -3.23 -1.33 8.95
C GLY A 49 -2.16 -0.60 9.80
N ARG A 50 -1.96 -1.01 11.07
CA ARG A 50 -0.88 -0.48 11.92
C ARG A 50 0.50 -0.80 11.35
N ILE A 51 0.69 -1.96 10.72
CA ILE A 51 1.96 -2.34 10.10
C ILE A 51 2.29 -1.40 8.95
N SER A 52 1.31 -1.10 8.10
CA SER A 52 1.48 -0.13 7.01
C SER A 52 1.83 1.26 7.52
N TYR A 53 1.22 1.70 8.61
CA TYR A 53 1.57 2.97 9.27
C TYR A 53 3.02 2.99 9.74
N GLN A 54 3.46 1.98 10.50
CA GLN A 54 4.84 1.88 11.00
C GLN A 54 5.87 1.75 9.87
N SER A 55 5.51 1.02 8.81
CA SER A 55 6.33 0.90 7.61
C SER A 55 6.52 2.25 6.91
N CYS A 56 5.45 3.02 6.75
CA CYS A 56 5.53 4.37 6.18
C CYS A 56 6.33 5.34 7.06
N LEU A 57 6.20 5.25 8.39
CA LEU A 57 7.06 6.02 9.28
C LEU A 57 8.54 5.69 9.08
N ALA A 58 8.88 4.40 8.95
CA ALA A 58 10.24 3.98 8.68
C ALA A 58 10.74 4.46 7.31
N MET A 59 9.89 4.44 6.27
CA MET A 59 10.21 5.04 4.97
C MET A 59 10.53 6.54 5.09
N GLY A 60 9.70 7.28 5.83
CA GLY A 60 9.92 8.70 6.10
C GLY A 60 11.20 8.99 6.89
N ASP A 61 11.55 8.12 7.85
CA ASP A 61 12.78 8.25 8.63
C ASP A 61 14.05 8.07 7.80
N VAL A 62 14.02 7.13 6.83
CA VAL A 62 15.19 6.79 6.03
C VAL A 62 15.32 7.68 4.80
N PHE A 63 14.21 7.96 4.12
CA PHE A 63 14.25 8.66 2.84
C PHE A 63 13.78 10.13 2.92
N GLY A 64 13.02 10.49 3.95
CA GLY A 64 12.32 11.77 4.05
C GLY A 64 10.87 11.66 3.62
N ALA A 65 9.97 12.42 4.26
CA ALA A 65 8.53 12.40 4.00
C ALA A 65 8.16 12.83 2.57
N ASP A 66 9.01 13.62 1.95
CA ASP A 66 8.88 14.16 0.59
C ASP A 66 9.62 13.33 -0.49
N ARG A 67 10.23 12.20 -0.11
CA ARG A 67 11.04 11.36 -1.00
C ARG A 67 10.57 9.93 -1.12
N TYR A 68 9.36 9.64 -0.69
CA TYR A 68 8.76 8.33 -0.96
C TYR A 68 7.31 8.45 -1.41
N LEU A 69 6.89 7.48 -2.22
CA LEU A 69 5.51 7.27 -2.63
C LEU A 69 4.92 6.16 -1.78
N ALA A 70 3.71 6.35 -1.29
CA ALA A 70 2.93 5.30 -0.65
C ALA A 70 1.73 4.93 -1.54
N ILE A 71 1.65 3.67 -1.90
CA ILE A 71 0.63 3.13 -2.79
C ILE A 71 -0.17 2.08 -2.02
N ASN A 72 -1.43 2.38 -1.77
CA ASN A 72 -2.37 1.49 -1.11
C ASN A 72 -3.33 0.88 -2.13
N VAL A 73 -3.35 -0.44 -2.21
CA VAL A 73 -4.27 -1.21 -3.04
C VAL A 73 -5.29 -1.87 -2.12
N ASP A 74 -6.48 -1.29 -2.03
CA ASP A 74 -7.55 -1.78 -1.17
C ASP A 74 -8.92 -1.51 -1.81
N SER A 75 -9.95 -2.24 -1.37
CA SER A 75 -11.35 -1.98 -1.73
C SER A 75 -11.92 -0.75 -1.05
N ARG A 76 -11.31 -0.28 0.02
CA ARG A 76 -11.72 0.87 0.83
C ARG A 76 -10.63 1.93 0.86
N LEU A 77 -11.04 3.18 1.03
CA LEU A 77 -10.08 4.26 1.27
C LEU A 77 -9.55 4.15 2.70
N ALA A 78 -8.24 4.00 2.85
CA ALA A 78 -7.59 3.77 4.13
C ALA A 78 -7.87 4.86 5.20
N PRO A 79 -7.96 6.15 4.87
CA PRO A 79 -8.31 7.18 5.84
C PRO A 79 -9.78 7.21 6.27
N CYS A 80 -10.64 6.42 5.60
CA CYS A 80 -12.08 6.41 5.86
C CYS A 80 -12.50 5.34 6.86
N SER A 81 -11.63 4.44 7.21
CA SER A 81 -11.88 3.36 8.17
C SER A 81 -12.12 3.87 9.61
N GLY A 82 -11.97 5.17 9.86
CA GLY A 82 -12.20 5.79 11.17
C GLY A 82 -13.66 5.86 11.65
N ALA A 83 -14.65 5.44 10.83
CA ALA A 83 -16.05 5.33 11.28
C ALA A 83 -16.37 3.95 11.88
N SER A 84 -15.51 2.96 11.74
CA SER A 84 -15.68 1.62 12.31
C SER A 84 -14.42 1.22 13.08
N GLN A 85 -14.38 1.53 14.35
CA GLN A 85 -13.73 0.79 15.45
C GLN A 85 -12.27 0.31 15.31
N GLU A 86 -11.53 0.50 14.24
CA GLU A 86 -10.08 0.32 14.28
C GLU A 86 -9.43 1.51 15.00
N LYS A 87 -9.38 1.42 16.31
CA LYS A 87 -8.62 2.34 17.16
C LYS A 87 -7.13 2.13 16.89
N GLY A 88 -6.54 2.97 16.06
CA GLY A 88 -5.11 2.90 15.83
C GLY A 88 -4.63 3.86 14.74
N PRO A 89 -3.32 4.09 14.68
CA PRO A 89 -2.72 4.95 13.67
C PRO A 89 -2.92 4.39 12.26
N SER A 90 -3.20 5.28 11.32
CA SER A 90 -3.59 4.97 9.95
C SER A 90 -2.89 5.91 8.96
N PHE A 91 -3.10 5.71 7.65
CA PHE A 91 -2.64 6.65 6.62
C PHE A 91 -3.14 8.07 6.85
N ARG A 92 -4.33 8.24 7.45
CA ARG A 92 -4.82 9.58 7.82
C ARG A 92 -3.87 10.29 8.78
N ASN A 93 -3.39 9.61 9.81
CA ASN A 93 -2.43 10.19 10.75
C ASN A 93 -1.12 10.57 10.04
N LEU A 94 -0.63 9.75 9.10
CA LEU A 94 0.56 10.10 8.31
C LEU A 94 0.38 11.39 7.50
N LEU A 95 -0.83 11.59 6.94
CA LEU A 95 -1.15 12.80 6.17
C LEU A 95 -1.35 14.02 7.06
N GLU A 96 -1.97 13.85 8.22
CA GLU A 96 -2.21 14.94 9.19
C GLU A 96 -0.91 15.37 9.88
N ASP A 97 -0.07 14.43 10.27
CA ASP A 97 1.23 14.64 10.91
C ASP A 97 2.36 14.99 9.93
N GLN A 98 2.04 15.19 8.66
CA GLN A 98 2.99 15.53 7.59
C GLN A 98 4.14 14.51 7.46
N LYS A 99 3.88 13.24 7.80
CA LYS A 99 4.83 12.12 7.62
C LYS A 99 4.76 11.50 6.22
N LEU A 100 3.75 11.88 5.45
CA LEU A 100 3.54 11.51 4.05
C LEU A 100 2.95 12.72 3.32
N VAL A 101 3.57 13.12 2.23
CA VAL A 101 3.03 14.20 1.38
C VAL A 101 1.79 13.72 0.67
N PRO A 102 0.64 14.40 0.77
CA PRO A 102 -0.62 13.91 0.19
C PRO A 102 -0.55 13.62 -1.31
N GLY A 103 0.15 14.46 -2.09
CA GLY A 103 0.35 14.25 -3.53
C GLY A 103 1.18 13.02 -3.89
N TYR A 104 1.82 12.37 -2.91
CA TYR A 104 2.60 11.14 -3.03
C TYR A 104 1.88 9.93 -2.43
N PHE A 105 0.61 10.10 -2.07
CA PHE A 105 -0.24 9.03 -1.58
C PHE A 105 -1.26 8.63 -2.65
N TYR A 106 -1.27 7.35 -2.98
CA TYR A 106 -2.13 6.75 -4.00
C TYR A 106 -3.04 5.70 -3.37
N GLU A 107 -4.34 5.82 -3.62
CA GLU A 107 -5.35 4.81 -3.31
C GLU A 107 -5.81 4.18 -4.62
N ILE A 108 -5.57 2.90 -4.78
CA ILE A 108 -5.83 2.17 -6.02
C ILE A 108 -6.85 1.05 -5.78
N ALA A 109 -7.78 0.89 -6.72
CA ALA A 109 -8.80 -0.14 -6.75
C ALA A 109 -9.90 -0.01 -5.68
N PHE A 110 -10.01 1.16 -5.03
CA PHE A 110 -11.09 1.38 -4.09
C PHE A 110 -12.47 1.36 -4.80
N GLN A 111 -13.48 0.99 -4.05
CA GLN A 111 -14.86 0.88 -4.54
C GLN A 111 -15.69 2.00 -3.89
N PRO A 112 -16.21 2.96 -4.68
CA PRO A 112 -16.87 4.15 -4.14
C PRO A 112 -18.01 3.86 -3.16
N TYR A 113 -18.77 2.76 -3.37
CA TYR A 113 -19.87 2.38 -2.49
C TYR A 113 -19.46 1.86 -1.11
N PHE A 114 -18.18 1.52 -0.92
CA PHE A 114 -17.62 1.19 0.40
C PHE A 114 -17.00 2.40 1.12
N CYS A 115 -16.97 3.55 0.46
CA CYS A 115 -16.26 4.70 0.96
C CYS A 115 -17.22 5.78 1.41
N PRO A 116 -17.21 6.21 2.69
CA PRO A 116 -17.96 7.35 3.13
C PRO A 116 -17.60 8.61 2.31
N PRO A 117 -18.60 9.39 1.83
CA PRO A 117 -18.34 10.58 1.01
C PRO A 117 -17.40 11.60 1.68
N ALA A 118 -17.43 11.68 3.01
CA ALA A 118 -16.54 12.56 3.78
C ALA A 118 -15.07 12.18 3.64
N GLY A 119 -14.76 10.88 3.64
CA GLY A 119 -13.39 10.39 3.48
C GLY A 119 -12.86 10.58 2.07
N PHE A 120 -13.70 10.36 1.06
CA PHE A 120 -13.34 10.65 -0.32
C PHE A 120 -13.00 12.14 -0.51
N ARG A 121 -13.90 13.04 -0.05
CA ARG A 121 -13.65 14.49 -0.10
C ARG A 121 -12.42 14.91 0.68
N TYR A 122 -12.16 14.30 1.83
CA TYR A 122 -10.96 14.57 2.61
C TYR A 122 -9.69 14.29 1.80
N LEU A 123 -9.57 13.11 1.21
CA LEU A 123 -8.40 12.75 0.40
C LEU A 123 -8.26 13.61 -0.86
N GLN A 124 -9.38 13.86 -1.55
CA GLN A 124 -9.41 14.72 -2.73
C GLN A 124 -8.93 16.14 -2.40
N ASN A 125 -9.43 16.73 -1.31
CA ASN A 125 -9.04 18.07 -0.87
C ASN A 125 -7.56 18.14 -0.42
N LYS A 126 -7.02 17.04 0.08
CA LYS A 126 -5.58 16.94 0.42
C LYS A 126 -4.70 16.77 -0.82
N GLY A 127 -5.25 16.43 -1.98
CA GLY A 127 -4.51 16.20 -3.22
C GLY A 127 -3.96 14.78 -3.37
N ALA A 128 -4.47 13.81 -2.61
CA ALA A 128 -4.13 12.41 -2.80
C ALA A 128 -4.63 11.91 -4.17
N LYS A 129 -3.95 10.91 -4.70
CA LYS A 129 -4.26 10.32 -6.01
C LYS A 129 -5.22 9.15 -5.83
N LEU A 130 -6.41 9.25 -6.40
CA LEU A 130 -7.50 8.30 -6.20
C LEU A 130 -7.84 7.63 -7.53
N VAL A 131 -7.70 6.31 -7.60
CA VAL A 131 -8.04 5.50 -8.78
C VAL A 131 -9.00 4.40 -8.37
N SER A 132 -10.27 4.56 -8.70
CA SER A 132 -11.29 3.55 -8.36
C SER A 132 -11.18 2.29 -9.22
N LEU A 133 -11.72 1.19 -8.72
CA LEU A 133 -11.81 -0.05 -9.48
C LEU A 133 -12.67 0.13 -10.75
N GLU A 134 -13.69 0.97 -10.70
CA GLU A 134 -14.53 1.30 -11.84
C GLU A 134 -13.72 2.03 -12.92
N GLN A 135 -12.90 3.02 -12.54
CA GLN A 135 -11.99 3.70 -13.48
C GLN A 135 -10.99 2.74 -14.12
N ILE A 136 -10.49 1.76 -13.37
CA ILE A 136 -9.60 0.72 -13.91
C ILE A 136 -10.33 -0.12 -14.97
N ARG A 137 -11.61 -0.45 -14.75
CA ARG A 137 -12.41 -1.34 -15.62
C ARG A 137 -13.18 -0.64 -16.73
N SER A 138 -13.36 0.68 -16.67
CA SER A 138 -14.11 1.45 -17.68
C SER A 138 -13.39 1.53 -19.02
N ARG A 139 -12.17 1.11 -19.09
CA ARG A 139 -11.34 1.15 -20.30
C ARG A 139 -11.29 -0.23 -20.93
N GLU A 140 -11.33 -0.32 -22.25
CA GLU A 140 -11.53 -1.56 -23.02
C GLU A 140 -10.47 -2.66 -22.82
N THR A 141 -9.33 -2.33 -22.21
CA THR A 141 -8.23 -3.27 -21.95
C THR A 141 -7.70 -3.12 -20.51
N ALA A 142 -8.53 -3.49 -19.54
CA ALA A 142 -8.24 -3.29 -18.11
C ALA A 142 -6.83 -3.73 -17.65
N ASP A 143 -6.28 -4.81 -18.19
CA ASP A 143 -4.93 -5.29 -17.81
C ASP A 143 -3.80 -4.45 -18.40
N LEU A 144 -3.95 -3.97 -19.65
CA LEU A 144 -2.95 -3.12 -20.31
C LEU A 144 -2.98 -1.71 -19.73
N GLU A 145 -4.14 -1.23 -19.40
CA GLU A 145 -4.32 0.14 -18.94
C GLU A 145 -4.03 0.33 -17.47
N LEU A 146 -4.24 -0.69 -16.64
CA LEU A 146 -3.75 -0.66 -15.28
C LEU A 146 -2.22 -0.50 -15.26
N ARG A 147 -1.51 -1.24 -16.13
CA ARG A 147 -0.06 -1.10 -16.30
C ARG A 147 0.34 0.26 -16.84
N GLU A 148 -0.40 0.79 -17.82
CA GLU A 148 -0.09 2.07 -18.45
C GLU A 148 -0.41 3.25 -17.53
N LEU A 149 -1.55 3.22 -16.85
CA LEU A 149 -1.93 4.23 -15.87
C LEU A 149 -0.90 4.29 -14.73
N ILE A 150 -0.52 3.14 -14.21
CA ILE A 150 0.52 3.06 -13.19
C ILE A 150 1.86 3.51 -13.78
N ARG A 151 2.19 3.13 -15.00
CA ARG A 151 3.42 3.54 -15.66
C ARG A 151 3.49 5.05 -15.87
N GLN A 152 2.43 5.68 -16.36
CA GLN A 152 2.38 7.12 -16.62
C GLN A 152 2.45 7.93 -15.33
N GLU A 153 1.71 7.53 -14.32
CA GLU A 153 1.70 8.22 -13.02
C GLU A 153 3.02 8.04 -12.25
N PHE A 154 3.67 6.87 -12.36
CA PHE A 154 4.85 6.54 -11.58
C PHE A 154 6.19 6.77 -12.29
N ILE A 155 6.24 6.80 -13.63
CA ILE A 155 7.49 7.02 -14.37
C ILE A 155 8.12 8.37 -14.01
N HIS A 156 7.33 9.40 -13.85
CA HIS A 156 7.83 10.73 -13.50
C HIS A 156 8.43 10.82 -12.09
N HIS A 157 7.99 9.95 -11.18
CA HIS A 157 8.46 9.92 -9.79
C HIS A 157 9.42 8.77 -9.49
N SER A 158 9.42 7.72 -10.31
CA SER A 158 10.15 6.47 -10.02
C SER A 158 11.66 6.56 -10.10
N SER A 159 12.21 7.60 -10.75
CA SER A 159 13.66 7.76 -10.87
C SER A 159 14.34 8.34 -9.63
N SER A 160 13.60 9.06 -8.78
CA SER A 160 14.15 9.80 -7.64
C SER A 160 13.51 9.46 -6.29
N MET A 161 12.38 8.75 -6.28
CA MET A 161 11.62 8.47 -5.05
C MET A 161 11.62 6.98 -4.71
N SER A 162 11.72 6.67 -3.42
CA SER A 162 11.51 5.31 -2.92
C SER A 162 10.02 4.98 -2.91
N ILE A 163 9.66 3.71 -3.12
CA ILE A 163 8.25 3.32 -3.26
C ILE A 163 7.90 2.27 -2.21
N PHE A 164 6.83 2.54 -1.49
CA PHE A 164 6.15 1.64 -0.59
C PHE A 164 4.84 1.17 -1.22
N PHE A 165 4.63 -0.14 -1.29
CA PHE A 165 3.36 -0.74 -1.69
C PHE A 165 2.70 -1.45 -0.52
N ASN A 166 1.43 -1.15 -0.30
CA ASN A 166 0.55 -1.94 0.55
C ASN A 166 -0.48 -2.66 -0.33
N PHE A 167 -0.52 -3.97 -0.23
CA PHE A 167 -1.47 -4.82 -0.93
C PHE A 167 -2.43 -5.45 0.07
N SER A 168 -3.63 -4.89 0.19
CA SER A 168 -4.67 -5.45 1.03
C SER A 168 -5.39 -6.60 0.31
N MET A 169 -5.51 -7.73 0.98
CA MET A 169 -6.32 -8.85 0.47
C MET A 169 -7.81 -8.49 0.35
N ASN A 170 -8.27 -7.45 1.04
CA ASN A 170 -9.62 -6.90 0.87
C ASN A 170 -9.89 -6.36 -0.54
N ALA A 171 -8.84 -6.01 -1.30
CA ALA A 171 -8.98 -5.58 -2.69
C ALA A 171 -9.48 -6.69 -3.62
N LEU A 172 -9.24 -7.96 -3.26
CA LEU A 172 -9.67 -9.12 -4.05
C LEU A 172 -11.18 -9.34 -3.93
N ARG A 173 -11.78 -9.89 -4.98
CA ARG A 173 -13.16 -10.37 -4.93
C ARG A 173 -13.29 -11.59 -4.00
N SER A 174 -14.44 -11.72 -3.36
CA SER A 174 -14.71 -12.77 -2.37
C SER A 174 -14.55 -14.20 -2.92
N SER A 175 -14.78 -14.42 -4.22
CA SER A 175 -14.56 -15.71 -4.85
C SER A 175 -13.08 -16.11 -4.95
N ASP A 176 -12.17 -15.15 -4.99
CA ASP A 176 -10.72 -15.39 -5.10
C ASP A 176 -10.03 -15.34 -3.71
N ALA A 177 -10.67 -14.71 -2.73
CA ALA A 177 -10.17 -14.59 -1.36
C ALA A 177 -11.31 -14.81 -0.33
N PRO A 178 -11.88 -16.01 -0.24
CA PRO A 178 -13.08 -16.26 0.59
C PRO A 178 -12.82 -16.16 2.10
N GLY A 179 -11.57 -16.26 2.55
CA GLY A 179 -11.20 -16.14 3.97
C GLY A 179 -11.00 -14.71 4.46
N VAL A 180 -11.18 -13.71 3.61
CA VAL A 180 -10.99 -12.30 3.97
C VAL A 180 -12.26 -11.72 4.57
N THR A 181 -12.16 -11.10 5.74
CA THR A 181 -13.31 -10.60 6.51
C THR A 181 -14.13 -9.53 5.77
N ASN A 182 -13.47 -8.66 5.01
CA ASN A 182 -14.09 -7.51 4.34
C ASN A 182 -14.02 -7.59 2.82
N SER A 183 -14.04 -8.80 2.26
CA SER A 183 -14.00 -8.99 0.82
C SER A 183 -15.26 -8.51 0.13
N SER A 184 -15.13 -8.06 -1.11
CA SER A 184 -16.23 -7.63 -1.97
C SER A 184 -16.46 -8.64 -3.09
N PRO A 185 -17.72 -8.92 -3.49
CA PRO A 185 -17.98 -9.73 -4.67
C PRO A 185 -17.44 -9.09 -5.97
N PHE A 186 -17.26 -7.78 -5.99
CA PHE A 186 -16.82 -7.00 -7.14
C PHE A 186 -15.34 -6.57 -7.07
N GLY A 187 -14.55 -7.11 -6.14
CA GLY A 187 -13.13 -6.81 -5.98
C GLY A 187 -12.29 -7.15 -7.22
N LEU A 188 -10.99 -6.88 -7.13
CA LEU A 188 -10.01 -7.28 -8.15
C LEU A 188 -10.04 -8.80 -8.36
N ARG A 189 -9.89 -9.25 -9.59
CA ARG A 189 -9.60 -10.66 -9.89
C ARG A 189 -8.17 -10.98 -9.46
N ALA A 190 -7.89 -12.23 -9.13
CA ALA A 190 -6.54 -12.67 -8.77
C ALA A 190 -5.48 -12.29 -9.84
N GLY A 191 -5.81 -12.39 -11.13
CA GLY A 191 -4.93 -12.00 -12.22
C GLY A 191 -4.63 -10.49 -12.25
N GLU A 192 -5.65 -9.63 -12.01
CA GLU A 192 -5.49 -8.17 -11.93
C GLU A 192 -4.59 -7.81 -10.74
N PHE A 193 -4.82 -8.43 -9.59
CA PHE A 193 -4.01 -8.24 -8.39
C PHE A 193 -2.56 -8.66 -8.61
N LEU A 194 -2.35 -9.84 -9.20
CA LEU A 194 -1.01 -10.34 -9.52
C LEU A 194 -0.29 -9.41 -10.51
N THR A 195 -1.01 -8.81 -11.45
CA THR A 195 -0.45 -7.81 -12.38
C THR A 195 0.12 -6.61 -11.63
N LEU A 196 -0.59 -6.10 -10.61
CA LEU A 196 -0.11 -5.01 -9.75
C LEU A 196 1.14 -5.40 -8.96
N VAL A 197 1.14 -6.61 -8.37
CA VAL A 197 2.30 -7.13 -7.63
C VAL A 197 3.51 -7.30 -8.55
N GLN A 198 3.33 -7.87 -9.73
CA GLN A 198 4.42 -8.01 -10.71
C GLN A 198 4.95 -6.66 -11.19
N PHE A 199 4.07 -5.68 -11.33
CA PHE A 199 4.45 -4.32 -11.66
C PHE A 199 5.31 -3.71 -10.55
N SER A 200 4.89 -3.78 -9.29
CA SER A 200 5.65 -3.27 -8.15
C SER A 200 7.07 -3.86 -8.08
N ALA A 201 7.20 -5.15 -8.41
CA ALA A 201 8.48 -5.85 -8.42
C ALA A 201 9.44 -5.36 -9.53
N LYS A 202 8.90 -4.81 -10.63
CA LYS A 202 9.69 -4.28 -11.75
C LYS A 202 10.20 -2.87 -11.52
N LEU A 203 9.59 -2.12 -10.63
CA LEU A 203 10.05 -0.78 -10.28
C LEU A 203 11.35 -0.86 -9.47
N VAL A 204 12.39 -0.21 -9.98
CA VAL A 204 13.74 -0.29 -9.38
C VAL A 204 13.74 0.23 -7.94
N ASN A 205 12.98 1.29 -7.68
CA ASN A 205 12.93 1.99 -6.40
C ASN A 205 11.87 1.46 -5.43
N THR A 206 11.19 0.36 -5.75
CA THR A 206 10.37 -0.33 -4.76
C THR A 206 11.26 -0.83 -3.63
N ARG A 207 10.99 -0.37 -2.42
CA ARG A 207 11.71 -0.71 -1.20
C ARG A 207 10.91 -1.66 -0.31
N MET A 208 9.59 -1.55 -0.40
CA MET A 208 8.69 -2.32 0.44
C MET A 208 7.36 -2.56 -0.26
#